data_ba09bf3d4a11b115a3db0dcb625baf2a
#
_entry.id   ba09bf3d4a11b115a3db0dcb625baf2a
#
_cell.length_a   1.000
_cell.length_b   1.000
_cell.length_c   1.000
_cell.angle_alpha   90.00
_cell.angle_beta   90.00
_cell.angle_gamma   90.00
#
_symmetry.space_group_name_H-M   'P 1'
#
loop_
_entity.id
_entity.type
_entity.pdbx_description
1 polymer ?
#
loop_
_entity_poly.entity_id
_entity_poly.type
_entity_poly.pdbx_seq_one_letter_code
_entity_poly.pdbx_strand_id
1 'polypeptide(L)'
;MDLIVKSLDGSAGRIVDTVGDGVFLCFPHVETAVEVLERFQTLRLQENSHIPPEHQMTTRIGIHCGTVLTDGVIVTGDPVNLCAKLAATAQPGEIRITKQAFLELTVQRRVRCRSIGPVKLAGANEPMEVFTFAWADPLRFPIAVVIEETGEQIPLPPQPIITFGRLREMNGTQANDVVLTHKDPSLAQHISRWHFEVRRAPEGLIFRSVSTQPTEVNGRVICKGEETPVSAGTVVRLSDVLTLRFVSGTSDQTSEEGAVTTVS
;
A
#
# COMPACT_ATOMS: atom_id res chain seq x y z
N MET A 1 -1.12 -6.81 -20.83
CA MET A 1 -0.07 -6.21 -21.67
C MET A 1 -0.38 -4.75 -22.02
N ASP A 2 -1.57 -4.43 -22.49
CA ASP A 2 -1.96 -3.07 -22.95
C ASP A 2 -1.75 -1.95 -21.92
N LEU A 3 -2.02 -2.21 -20.64
CA LEU A 3 -1.79 -1.23 -19.57
C LEU A 3 -0.30 -0.88 -19.42
N ILE A 4 0.57 -1.87 -19.57
CA ILE A 4 2.04 -1.66 -19.50
C ILE A 4 2.50 -0.81 -20.68
N VAL A 5 2.05 -1.15 -21.89
CA VAL A 5 2.39 -0.38 -23.10
C VAL A 5 1.91 1.07 -22.98
N LYS A 6 0.65 1.28 -22.55
CA LYS A 6 0.12 2.65 -22.30
C LYS A 6 0.90 3.41 -21.23
N SER A 7 1.37 2.71 -20.18
CA SER A 7 2.14 3.37 -19.12
C SER A 7 3.56 3.73 -19.53
N LEU A 8 4.13 3.04 -20.52
CA LEU A 8 5.44 3.33 -21.11
C LEU A 8 5.43 4.49 -22.09
N ASP A 9 4.25 4.90 -22.59
CA ASP A 9 4.13 5.94 -23.60
C ASP A 9 4.84 7.25 -23.18
N GLY A 10 5.66 7.78 -24.07
CA GLY A 10 6.48 8.96 -23.82
C GLY A 10 7.64 8.77 -22.83
N SER A 11 7.89 7.54 -22.34
CA SER A 11 9.01 7.23 -21.45
C SER A 11 10.21 6.64 -22.21
N ALA A 12 11.40 6.68 -21.58
CA ALA A 12 12.59 6.00 -22.09
C ALA A 12 12.66 4.52 -21.63
N GLY A 13 11.56 3.98 -21.06
CA GLY A 13 11.46 2.59 -20.63
C GLY A 13 11.17 1.65 -21.81
N ARG A 14 11.58 0.41 -21.68
CA ARG A 14 11.30 -0.64 -22.67
C ARG A 14 10.94 -1.96 -22.02
N ILE A 15 10.10 -2.75 -22.68
CA ILE A 15 9.86 -4.15 -22.35
C ILE A 15 11.06 -4.95 -22.84
N VAL A 16 11.62 -5.76 -21.97
CA VAL A 16 12.83 -6.57 -22.25
C VAL A 16 12.49 -8.02 -22.41
N ASP A 17 11.57 -8.51 -21.58
CA ASP A 17 11.18 -9.92 -21.61
C ASP A 17 9.79 -10.09 -20.96
N THR A 18 9.16 -11.23 -21.26
CA THR A 18 7.90 -11.66 -20.66
C THR A 18 8.02 -13.12 -20.26
N VAL A 19 7.80 -13.44 -19.00
CA VAL A 19 7.87 -14.81 -18.45
C VAL A 19 6.56 -15.13 -17.74
N GLY A 20 5.76 -15.99 -18.36
CA GLY A 20 4.42 -16.29 -17.86
C GLY A 20 3.53 -15.03 -17.86
N ASP A 21 3.03 -14.65 -16.68
CA ASP A 21 2.29 -13.43 -16.44
C ASP A 21 3.18 -12.23 -16.02
N GLY A 22 4.48 -12.47 -15.86
CA GLY A 22 5.46 -11.45 -15.49
C GLY A 22 6.02 -10.70 -16.69
N VAL A 23 6.31 -9.40 -16.50
CA VAL A 23 6.91 -8.52 -17.51
C VAL A 23 8.14 -7.85 -16.92
N PHE A 24 9.27 -7.96 -17.66
CA PHE A 24 10.51 -7.26 -17.32
C PHE A 24 10.62 -5.95 -18.09
N LEU A 25 10.81 -4.87 -17.35
CA LEU A 25 11.01 -3.53 -17.88
C LEU A 25 12.41 -3.05 -17.54
N CYS A 26 13.05 -2.37 -18.49
CA CYS A 26 14.34 -1.72 -18.27
C CYS A 26 14.20 -0.21 -18.49
N PHE A 27 14.82 0.57 -17.62
CA PHE A 27 14.80 2.04 -17.64
C PHE A 27 16.22 2.57 -17.47
N PRO A 28 16.55 3.73 -18.06
CA PRO A 28 17.86 4.36 -17.87
C PRO A 28 18.05 4.90 -16.45
N HIS A 29 16.95 5.28 -15.78
CA HIS A 29 16.95 5.85 -14.43
C HIS A 29 15.83 5.26 -13.58
N VAL A 30 16.08 5.11 -12.28
CA VAL A 30 15.09 4.61 -11.31
C VAL A 30 13.89 5.56 -11.20
N GLU A 31 14.11 6.87 -11.32
CA GLU A 31 13.04 7.88 -11.34
C GLU A 31 12.03 7.62 -12.45
N THR A 32 12.52 7.37 -13.67
CA THR A 32 11.65 7.06 -14.81
C THR A 32 10.87 5.76 -14.59
N ALA A 33 11.51 4.74 -13.99
CA ALA A 33 10.83 3.50 -13.63
C ALA A 33 9.66 3.76 -12.66
N VAL A 34 9.89 4.55 -11.63
CA VAL A 34 8.86 4.88 -10.62
C VAL A 34 7.72 5.68 -11.26
N GLU A 35 7.99 6.66 -12.14
CA GLU A 35 6.96 7.43 -12.85
C GLU A 35 6.05 6.53 -13.70
N VAL A 36 6.65 5.63 -14.45
CA VAL A 36 5.90 4.68 -15.27
C VAL A 36 5.06 3.75 -14.40
N LEU A 37 5.60 3.29 -13.27
CA LEU A 37 4.87 2.41 -12.36
C LEU A 37 3.72 3.13 -11.63
N GLU A 38 3.87 4.39 -11.27
CA GLU A 38 2.77 5.22 -10.73
C GLU A 38 1.63 5.35 -11.75
N ARG A 39 1.97 5.63 -13.01
CA ARG A 39 1.02 5.68 -14.12
C ARG A 39 0.33 4.34 -14.34
N PHE A 40 1.10 3.25 -14.36
CA PHE A 40 0.58 1.89 -14.48
C PHE A 40 -0.40 1.55 -13.37
N GLN A 41 -0.07 1.84 -12.13
CA GLN A 41 -0.95 1.57 -10.98
C GLN A 41 -2.25 2.39 -11.06
N THR A 42 -2.18 3.63 -11.53
CA THR A 42 -3.36 4.47 -11.75
C THR A 42 -4.28 3.88 -12.83
N LEU A 43 -3.72 3.50 -13.98
CA LEU A 43 -4.47 2.85 -15.06
C LEU A 43 -5.07 1.52 -14.61
N ARG A 44 -4.33 0.72 -13.84
CA ARG A 44 -4.81 -0.53 -13.28
C ARG A 44 -6.01 -0.32 -12.34
N LEU A 45 -5.98 0.71 -11.48
CA LEU A 45 -7.13 1.04 -10.63
C LEU A 45 -8.35 1.44 -11.47
N GLN A 46 -8.15 2.21 -12.55
CA GLN A 46 -9.23 2.60 -13.47
C GLN A 46 -9.88 1.36 -14.10
N GLU A 47 -9.09 0.43 -14.63
CA GLU A 47 -9.63 -0.82 -15.20
C GLU A 47 -10.32 -1.65 -14.13
N ASN A 48 -9.71 -1.82 -12.96
CA ASN A 48 -10.28 -2.59 -11.85
C ASN A 48 -11.61 -2.02 -11.34
N SER A 49 -11.87 -0.71 -11.50
CA SER A 49 -13.12 -0.10 -11.02
C SER A 49 -14.37 -0.66 -11.74
N HIS A 50 -14.20 -1.25 -12.91
CA HIS A 50 -15.26 -1.86 -13.71
C HIS A 50 -15.32 -3.39 -13.59
N ILE A 51 -14.43 -4.00 -12.75
CA ILE A 51 -14.28 -5.45 -12.62
C ILE A 51 -14.69 -5.85 -11.19
N PRO A 52 -15.47 -6.95 -11.03
CA PRO A 52 -15.78 -7.48 -9.71
C PRO A 52 -14.52 -7.77 -8.90
N PRO A 53 -14.53 -7.56 -7.56
CA PRO A 53 -13.33 -7.64 -6.71
C PRO A 53 -12.52 -8.94 -6.86
N GLU A 54 -13.21 -10.07 -7.02
CA GLU A 54 -12.62 -11.41 -7.17
C GLU A 54 -11.88 -11.60 -8.51
N HIS A 55 -12.11 -10.72 -9.48
CA HIS A 55 -11.46 -10.74 -10.80
C HIS A 55 -10.51 -9.56 -11.01
N GLN A 56 -10.36 -8.69 -10.01
CA GLN A 56 -9.49 -7.52 -10.13
C GLN A 56 -8.02 -7.92 -10.24
N MET A 57 -7.31 -7.25 -11.14
CA MET A 57 -5.88 -7.43 -11.32
C MET A 57 -5.12 -6.85 -10.14
N THR A 58 -4.28 -7.66 -9.53
CA THR A 58 -3.26 -7.23 -8.56
C THR A 58 -1.86 -7.51 -9.13
N THR A 59 -0.88 -6.71 -8.75
CA THR A 59 0.50 -6.85 -9.24
C THR A 59 1.48 -6.84 -8.09
N ARG A 60 2.59 -7.55 -8.26
CA ARG A 60 3.76 -7.52 -7.39
C ARG A 60 4.90 -6.93 -8.17
N ILE A 61 5.54 -5.91 -7.65
CA ILE A 61 6.55 -5.16 -8.39
C ILE A 61 7.84 -5.13 -7.59
N GLY A 62 8.95 -5.43 -8.26
CA GLY A 62 10.31 -5.27 -7.74
C GLY A 62 11.07 -4.24 -8.56
N ILE A 63 11.79 -3.34 -7.90
CA ILE A 63 12.68 -2.36 -8.53
C ILE A 63 14.09 -2.58 -8.00
N HIS A 64 15.02 -2.78 -8.92
CA HIS A 64 16.43 -2.89 -8.60
C HIS A 64 17.25 -2.07 -9.60
N CYS A 65 18.34 -1.47 -9.12
CA CYS A 65 19.30 -0.75 -9.94
C CYS A 65 20.60 -1.56 -10.00
N GLY A 66 21.10 -1.78 -11.21
CA GLY A 66 22.35 -2.51 -11.42
C GLY A 66 22.80 -2.46 -12.87
N THR A 67 24.06 -2.80 -13.10
CA THR A 67 24.63 -2.87 -14.46
C THR A 67 24.11 -4.11 -15.17
N VAL A 68 23.49 -3.94 -16.32
CA VAL A 68 22.99 -5.02 -17.17
C VAL A 68 23.80 -5.13 -18.46
N LEU A 69 23.89 -6.32 -19.00
CA LEU A 69 24.44 -6.57 -20.31
C LEU A 69 23.32 -6.49 -21.34
N THR A 70 23.55 -5.76 -22.43
CA THR A 70 22.56 -5.65 -23.51
C THR A 70 23.24 -5.58 -24.87
N ASP A 71 22.64 -6.29 -25.84
CA ASP A 71 22.96 -6.17 -27.28
C ASP A 71 22.00 -5.21 -28.01
N GLY A 72 21.15 -4.50 -27.25
CA GLY A 72 20.11 -3.63 -27.78
C GLY A 72 18.72 -4.28 -27.82
N VAL A 73 18.64 -5.61 -27.80
CA VAL A 73 17.41 -6.40 -27.83
C VAL A 73 17.21 -7.16 -26.51
N ILE A 74 18.21 -7.92 -26.13
CA ILE A 74 18.19 -8.74 -24.91
C ILE A 74 18.87 -7.98 -23.77
N VAL A 75 18.32 -8.09 -22.58
CA VAL A 75 18.95 -7.62 -21.34
C VAL A 75 19.11 -8.80 -20.40
N THR A 76 20.34 -9.05 -19.98
CA THR A 76 20.69 -10.19 -19.11
C THR A 76 21.60 -9.75 -17.97
N GLY A 77 21.71 -10.59 -16.97
CA GLY A 77 22.60 -10.42 -15.84
C GLY A 77 21.94 -10.64 -14.50
N ASP A 78 22.74 -10.65 -13.45
CA ASP A 78 22.29 -10.81 -12.07
C ASP A 78 21.20 -9.80 -11.64
N PRO A 79 21.24 -8.51 -12.07
CA PRO A 79 20.20 -7.55 -11.72
C PRO A 79 18.79 -7.94 -12.20
N VAL A 80 18.66 -8.59 -13.37
CA VAL A 80 17.35 -9.05 -13.89
C VAL A 80 16.78 -10.13 -13.00
N ASN A 81 17.60 -11.14 -12.68
CA ASN A 81 17.21 -12.24 -11.79
C ASN A 81 16.88 -11.73 -10.37
N LEU A 82 17.64 -10.74 -9.88
CA LEU A 82 17.43 -10.16 -8.57
C LEU A 82 16.09 -9.40 -8.51
N CYS A 83 15.78 -8.65 -9.56
CA CYS A 83 14.52 -7.92 -9.69
C CYS A 83 13.31 -8.87 -9.63
N ALA A 84 13.37 -9.99 -10.36
CA ALA A 84 12.33 -11.02 -10.34
C ALA A 84 12.13 -11.62 -8.93
N LYS A 85 13.25 -11.99 -8.28
CA LYS A 85 13.22 -12.53 -6.92
C LYS A 85 12.67 -11.53 -5.92
N LEU A 86 13.00 -10.24 -6.06
CA LEU A 86 12.46 -9.17 -5.23
C LEU A 86 10.94 -9.05 -5.40
N ALA A 87 10.44 -9.01 -6.64
CA ALA A 87 9.01 -8.96 -6.94
C ALA A 87 8.26 -10.16 -6.34
N ALA A 88 8.85 -11.36 -6.39
CA ALA A 88 8.26 -12.57 -5.80
C ALA A 88 8.08 -12.49 -4.28
N THR A 89 8.86 -11.66 -3.57
CA THR A 89 8.71 -11.45 -2.13
C THR A 89 7.62 -10.41 -1.79
N ALA A 90 7.15 -9.61 -2.77
CA ALA A 90 6.16 -8.58 -2.55
C ALA A 90 4.76 -9.17 -2.32
N GLN A 91 3.94 -8.46 -1.54
CA GLN A 91 2.52 -8.76 -1.42
C GLN A 91 1.75 -8.26 -2.66
N PRO A 92 0.56 -8.80 -2.96
CA PRO A 92 -0.31 -8.25 -3.99
C PRO A 92 -0.54 -6.74 -3.80
N GLY A 93 -0.29 -5.94 -4.85
CA GLY A 93 -0.37 -4.47 -4.82
C GLY A 93 0.87 -3.75 -4.30
N GLU A 94 1.88 -4.47 -3.81
CA GLU A 94 3.09 -3.90 -3.23
C GLU A 94 4.17 -3.64 -4.28
N ILE A 95 4.92 -2.55 -4.09
CA ILE A 95 6.16 -2.24 -4.80
C ILE A 95 7.32 -2.33 -3.82
N ARG A 96 8.29 -3.21 -4.11
CA ARG A 96 9.53 -3.35 -3.35
C ARG A 96 10.70 -2.76 -4.10
N ILE A 97 11.57 -2.07 -3.38
CA ILE A 97 12.76 -1.40 -3.91
C ILE A 97 13.98 -1.85 -3.13
N THR A 98 15.06 -2.24 -3.81
CA THR A 98 16.34 -2.50 -3.13
C THR A 98 16.97 -1.21 -2.63
N LYS A 99 17.86 -1.30 -1.64
CA LYS A 99 18.65 -0.15 -1.15
C LYS A 99 19.37 0.60 -2.27
N GLN A 100 19.93 -0.11 -3.23
CA GLN A 100 20.61 0.50 -4.37
C GLN A 100 19.66 1.39 -5.17
N ALA A 101 18.48 0.89 -5.53
CA ALA A 101 17.48 1.68 -6.25
C ALA A 101 16.90 2.82 -5.38
N PHE A 102 16.72 2.61 -4.06
CA PHE A 102 16.31 3.65 -3.13
C PHE A 102 17.29 4.83 -3.11
N LEU A 103 18.59 4.59 -3.17
CA LEU A 103 19.61 5.64 -3.15
C LEU A 103 19.64 6.47 -4.45
N GLU A 104 19.11 5.95 -5.55
CA GLU A 104 18.97 6.68 -6.83
C GLU A 104 17.71 7.55 -6.88
N LEU A 105 16.79 7.42 -5.91
CA LEU A 105 15.57 8.24 -5.87
C LEU A 105 15.86 9.66 -5.33
N THR A 106 15.07 10.62 -5.80
CA THR A 106 15.03 11.97 -5.22
C THR A 106 14.55 11.95 -3.77
N VAL A 107 14.86 12.99 -3.01
CA VAL A 107 14.42 13.13 -1.61
C VAL A 107 12.89 13.06 -1.49
N GLN A 108 12.15 13.71 -2.42
CA GLN A 108 10.70 13.70 -2.46
C GLN A 108 10.11 12.28 -2.62
N ARG A 109 10.81 11.40 -3.35
CA ARG A 109 10.38 10.01 -3.51
C ARG A 109 10.86 9.11 -2.37
N ARG A 110 12.03 9.38 -1.79
CA ARG A 110 12.54 8.61 -0.64
C ARG A 110 11.62 8.71 0.58
N VAL A 111 10.99 9.85 0.84
CA VAL A 111 10.03 10.01 1.95
C VAL A 111 8.78 9.13 1.79
N ARG A 112 8.53 8.62 0.57
CA ARG A 112 7.45 7.66 0.28
C ARG A 112 7.90 6.20 0.38
N CYS A 113 9.16 5.97 0.73
CA CYS A 113 9.72 4.65 0.98
C CYS A 113 9.74 4.35 2.47
N ARG A 114 9.42 3.10 2.82
CA ARG A 114 9.52 2.58 4.19
C ARG A 114 10.44 1.36 4.19
N SER A 115 11.46 1.35 5.04
CA SER A 115 12.31 0.16 5.23
C SER A 115 11.48 -0.98 5.83
N ILE A 116 11.64 -2.17 5.27
CA ILE A 116 11.13 -3.44 5.82
C ILE A 116 12.25 -4.32 6.36
N GLY A 117 13.47 -3.76 6.42
CA GLY A 117 14.66 -4.46 6.88
C GLY A 117 15.26 -5.42 5.85
N PRO A 118 16.19 -6.29 6.29
CA PRO A 118 16.86 -7.24 5.42
C PRO A 118 15.91 -8.38 5.01
N VAL A 119 15.78 -8.59 3.69
CA VAL A 119 14.98 -9.67 3.10
C VAL A 119 15.91 -10.67 2.42
N LYS A 120 15.73 -11.95 2.75
CA LYS A 120 16.48 -13.03 2.08
C LYS A 120 15.79 -13.38 0.76
N LEU A 121 16.47 -13.09 -0.34
CA LEU A 121 16.01 -13.45 -1.68
C LEU A 121 16.45 -14.87 -2.06
N ALA A 122 15.63 -15.59 -2.81
CA ALA A 122 15.94 -16.97 -3.23
C ALA A 122 17.29 -17.03 -3.99
N GLY A 123 18.24 -17.85 -3.50
CA GLY A 123 19.56 -18.00 -4.10
C GLY A 123 20.53 -16.81 -3.90
N ALA A 124 20.18 -15.85 -3.03
CA ALA A 124 21.14 -14.84 -2.57
C ALA A 124 21.90 -15.37 -1.34
N ASN A 125 23.21 -15.10 -1.28
CA ASN A 125 24.05 -15.52 -0.17
C ASN A 125 23.72 -14.74 1.12
N GLU A 126 23.39 -13.44 0.98
CA GLU A 126 23.13 -12.55 2.11
C GLU A 126 21.75 -11.87 1.95
N PRO A 127 21.08 -11.53 3.08
CA PRO A 127 19.88 -10.71 3.04
C PRO A 127 20.18 -9.31 2.51
N MET A 128 19.25 -8.76 1.75
CA MET A 128 19.33 -7.42 1.19
C MET A 128 18.38 -6.47 1.92
N GLU A 129 18.81 -5.24 2.17
CA GLU A 129 17.96 -4.20 2.70
C GLU A 129 16.94 -3.77 1.63
N VAL A 130 15.66 -3.85 1.98
CA VAL A 130 14.53 -3.63 1.09
C VAL A 130 13.59 -2.58 1.67
N PHE A 131 12.99 -1.81 0.77
CA PHE A 131 12.00 -0.80 1.09
C PHE A 131 10.70 -1.10 0.34
N THR A 132 9.57 -0.78 0.93
CA THR A 132 8.31 -0.64 0.21
C THR A 132 8.17 0.80 -0.30
N PHE A 133 7.55 0.98 -1.46
CA PHE A 133 7.28 2.29 -2.05
C PHE A 133 5.77 2.56 -2.11
N ALA A 134 5.34 3.65 -1.47
CA ALA A 134 3.97 4.13 -1.58
C ALA A 134 3.78 4.86 -2.91
N TRP A 135 3.31 4.13 -3.92
CA TRP A 135 3.13 4.65 -5.28
C TRP A 135 1.98 5.67 -5.40
N ALA A 136 0.98 5.58 -4.52
CA ALA A 136 -0.14 6.51 -4.47
C ALA A 136 0.16 7.71 -3.56
N ASP A 137 -0.49 8.84 -3.82
CA ASP A 137 -0.43 10.01 -2.94
C ASP A 137 -0.92 9.64 -1.53
N PRO A 138 -0.09 9.72 -0.48
CA PRO A 138 -0.47 9.31 0.86
C PRO A 138 -1.62 10.13 1.45
N LEU A 139 -1.86 11.34 0.98
CA LEU A 139 -3.00 12.15 1.42
C LEU A 139 -4.31 11.58 0.88
N ARG A 140 -4.31 11.13 -0.36
CA ARG A 140 -5.49 10.50 -1.03
C ARG A 140 -5.62 9.01 -0.71
N PHE A 141 -4.51 8.35 -0.43
CA PHE A 141 -4.44 6.92 -0.13
C PHE A 141 -3.76 6.71 1.23
N PRO A 142 -4.48 6.93 2.34
CA PRO A 142 -4.00 6.61 3.67
C PRO A 142 -3.40 5.21 3.74
N ILE A 143 -2.34 5.05 4.51
CA ILE A 143 -1.63 3.77 4.65
C ILE A 143 -1.93 3.06 5.96
N ALA A 144 -2.57 3.74 6.91
CA ALA A 144 -2.96 3.17 8.19
C ALA A 144 -4.18 3.87 8.76
N VAL A 145 -4.78 3.27 9.78
CA VAL A 145 -5.74 3.91 10.69
C VAL A 145 -5.18 3.92 12.10
N VAL A 146 -5.46 4.98 12.84
CA VAL A 146 -5.16 5.09 14.28
C VAL A 146 -6.47 4.98 15.04
N ILE A 147 -6.51 4.11 16.05
CA ILE A 147 -7.59 4.05 17.03
C ILE A 147 -7.33 5.16 18.06
N GLU A 148 -8.16 6.20 18.11
CA GLU A 148 -7.90 7.36 18.96
C GLU A 148 -7.92 7.03 20.45
N GLU A 149 -8.76 6.08 20.88
CA GLU A 149 -8.90 5.67 22.28
C GLU A 149 -7.68 4.92 22.82
N THR A 150 -6.86 4.34 21.95
CA THR A 150 -5.69 3.53 22.35
C THR A 150 -4.37 4.06 21.82
N GLY A 151 -4.40 4.89 20.79
CA GLY A 151 -3.23 5.28 20.01
C GLY A 151 -2.69 4.16 19.12
N GLU A 152 -3.34 3.00 19.07
CA GLU A 152 -2.92 1.88 18.23
C GLU A 152 -3.02 2.26 16.76
N GLN A 153 -1.92 2.06 16.02
CA GLN A 153 -1.88 2.26 14.59
C GLN A 153 -1.93 0.92 13.86
N ILE A 154 -2.94 0.76 13.00
CA ILE A 154 -3.18 -0.46 12.23
C ILE A 154 -2.89 -0.16 10.75
N PRO A 155 -1.91 -0.81 10.11
CA PRO A 155 -1.63 -0.62 8.70
C PRO A 155 -2.78 -1.12 7.83
N LEU A 156 -3.08 -0.39 6.75
CA LEU A 156 -4.06 -0.81 5.76
C LEU A 156 -3.39 -1.77 4.76
N PRO A 157 -3.92 -3.00 4.61
CA PRO A 157 -3.38 -3.94 3.64
C PRO A 157 -3.55 -3.41 2.19
N PRO A 158 -2.69 -3.83 1.25
CA PRO A 158 -2.70 -3.33 -0.12
C PRO A 158 -3.81 -3.93 -1.00
N GLN A 159 -4.82 -4.53 -0.41
CA GLN A 159 -5.94 -5.18 -1.09
C GLN A 159 -6.87 -4.17 -1.77
N PRO A 160 -7.61 -4.57 -2.83
CA PRO A 160 -8.61 -3.74 -3.52
C PRO A 160 -9.74 -3.28 -2.60
N ILE A 161 -10.21 -4.18 -1.72
CA ILE A 161 -11.21 -3.91 -0.68
C ILE A 161 -10.61 -4.33 0.65
N ILE A 162 -10.77 -3.49 1.65
CA ILE A 162 -10.32 -3.70 3.03
C ILE A 162 -11.56 -3.73 3.91
N THR A 163 -11.79 -4.82 4.61
CA THR A 163 -12.95 -5.03 5.48
C THR A 163 -12.62 -4.75 6.94
N PHE A 164 -13.56 -4.08 7.63
CA PHE A 164 -13.43 -3.68 9.03
C PHE A 164 -14.61 -4.19 9.86
N GLY A 165 -14.33 -4.78 11.00
CA GLY A 165 -15.35 -5.22 11.94
C GLY A 165 -14.77 -5.98 13.11
N ARG A 166 -15.63 -6.33 14.11
CA ARG A 166 -15.17 -7.04 15.31
C ARG A 166 -14.95 -8.55 15.14
N LEU A 167 -15.47 -9.15 14.04
CA LEU A 167 -15.33 -10.57 13.82
C LEU A 167 -13.93 -10.88 13.28
N ARG A 168 -13.16 -11.67 14.06
CA ARG A 168 -11.80 -12.06 13.68
C ARG A 168 -11.80 -13.21 12.69
N GLU A 169 -12.63 -14.22 12.95
CA GLU A 169 -12.61 -15.48 12.21
C GLU A 169 -14.02 -16.04 12.04
N MET A 170 -14.26 -16.69 10.92
CA MET A 170 -15.46 -17.44 10.62
C MET A 170 -15.09 -18.71 9.82
N ASN A 171 -15.47 -19.88 10.33
CA ASN A 171 -15.19 -21.18 9.72
C ASN A 171 -13.67 -21.42 9.42
N GLY A 172 -12.79 -21.00 10.31
CA GLY A 172 -11.34 -21.17 10.15
C GLY A 172 -10.69 -20.16 9.19
N THR A 173 -11.44 -19.16 8.69
CA THR A 173 -10.95 -18.14 7.79
C THR A 173 -11.07 -16.75 8.43
N GLN A 174 -10.08 -15.90 8.24
CA GLN A 174 -10.12 -14.51 8.69
C GLN A 174 -11.35 -13.80 8.09
N ALA A 175 -12.16 -13.17 8.97
CA ALA A 175 -13.42 -12.56 8.56
C ALA A 175 -13.30 -11.09 8.17
N ASN A 176 -12.41 -10.33 8.80
CA ASN A 176 -12.11 -8.96 8.46
C ASN A 176 -10.61 -8.76 8.33
N ASP A 177 -10.19 -7.90 7.41
CA ASP A 177 -8.78 -7.55 7.22
C ASP A 177 -8.26 -6.72 8.39
N VAL A 178 -9.12 -5.85 8.93
CA VAL A 178 -8.87 -5.05 10.12
C VAL A 178 -9.88 -5.42 11.19
N VAL A 179 -9.39 -6.10 12.23
CA VAL A 179 -10.22 -6.53 13.35
C VAL A 179 -10.26 -5.42 14.40
N LEU A 180 -11.46 -4.86 14.60
CA LEU A 180 -11.71 -3.79 15.55
C LEU A 180 -12.09 -4.38 16.92
N THR A 181 -11.39 -3.97 17.97
CA THR A 181 -11.62 -4.41 19.35
C THR A 181 -11.87 -3.22 20.26
N HIS A 182 -12.59 -3.44 21.35
CA HIS A 182 -12.76 -2.47 22.42
C HIS A 182 -12.37 -3.12 23.75
N LYS A 183 -11.74 -2.36 24.66
CA LYS A 183 -11.30 -2.87 25.98
C LYS A 183 -12.45 -3.37 26.84
N ASP A 184 -13.60 -2.70 26.73
CA ASP A 184 -14.84 -3.13 27.39
C ASP A 184 -15.65 -4.06 26.46
N PRO A 185 -15.86 -5.33 26.84
CA PRO A 185 -16.63 -6.29 26.04
C PRO A 185 -18.09 -5.88 25.80
N SER A 186 -18.69 -5.09 26.70
CA SER A 186 -20.06 -4.60 26.55
C SER A 186 -20.15 -3.56 25.42
N LEU A 187 -19.16 -2.68 25.30
CA LEU A 187 -19.06 -1.70 24.24
C LEU A 187 -18.62 -2.32 22.91
N ALA A 188 -17.79 -3.38 22.94
CA ALA A 188 -17.38 -4.10 21.74
C ALA A 188 -18.57 -4.64 20.93
N GLN A 189 -19.73 -4.94 21.57
CA GLN A 189 -20.93 -5.42 20.89
C GLN A 189 -21.57 -4.38 19.99
N HIS A 190 -21.35 -3.09 20.22
CA HIS A 190 -21.82 -1.97 19.39
C HIS A 190 -21.02 -1.85 18.06
N ILE A 191 -19.86 -2.50 17.96
CA ILE A 191 -19.15 -2.65 16.70
C ILE A 191 -19.70 -3.88 15.99
N SER A 192 -20.19 -3.74 14.76
CA SER A 192 -20.73 -4.88 13.99
C SER A 192 -19.66 -5.90 13.65
N ARG A 193 -20.07 -7.16 13.43
CA ARG A 193 -19.19 -8.23 12.94
C ARG A 193 -18.46 -7.83 11.65
N TRP A 194 -19.21 -7.27 10.68
CA TRP A 194 -18.74 -6.51 9.53
C TRP A 194 -19.35 -5.12 9.65
N HIS A 195 -18.52 -4.08 9.80
CA HIS A 195 -19.01 -2.73 10.10
C HIS A 195 -18.97 -1.82 8.87
N PHE A 196 -17.83 -1.79 8.20
CA PHE A 196 -17.65 -1.06 6.96
C PHE A 196 -16.53 -1.68 6.11
N GLU A 197 -16.45 -1.25 4.88
CA GLU A 197 -15.38 -1.59 3.97
C GLU A 197 -14.78 -0.31 3.34
N VAL A 198 -13.53 -0.40 2.90
CA VAL A 198 -12.83 0.66 2.20
C VAL A 198 -12.33 0.10 0.88
N ARG A 199 -12.77 0.68 -0.23
CA ARG A 199 -12.38 0.29 -1.58
C ARG A 199 -11.34 1.26 -2.14
N ARG A 200 -10.32 0.74 -2.81
CA ARG A 200 -9.36 1.54 -3.57
C ARG A 200 -9.96 1.90 -4.93
N ALA A 201 -10.09 3.20 -5.19
CA ALA A 201 -10.53 3.76 -6.47
C ALA A 201 -9.43 4.65 -7.06
N PRO A 202 -9.47 5.01 -8.36
CA PRO A 202 -8.45 5.84 -8.99
C PRO A 202 -8.23 7.19 -8.30
N GLU A 203 -9.31 7.76 -7.78
CA GLU A 203 -9.33 9.05 -7.10
C GLU A 203 -8.94 9.00 -5.61
N GLY A 204 -8.88 7.81 -4.99
CA GLY A 204 -8.57 7.66 -3.57
C GLY A 204 -9.28 6.47 -2.93
N LEU A 205 -9.46 6.51 -1.63
CA LEU A 205 -10.20 5.49 -0.90
C LEU A 205 -11.68 5.87 -0.78
N ILE A 206 -12.57 4.90 -0.97
CA ILE A 206 -14.02 5.05 -0.81
C ILE A 206 -14.47 4.18 0.35
N PHE A 207 -14.99 4.81 1.38
CA PHE A 207 -15.66 4.16 2.51
C PHE A 207 -17.07 3.74 2.11
N ARG A 208 -17.51 2.56 2.55
CA ARG A 208 -18.88 2.08 2.42
C ARG A 208 -19.34 1.44 3.72
N SER A 209 -20.45 1.94 4.29
CA SER A 209 -21.07 1.33 5.47
C SER A 209 -21.78 0.04 5.07
N VAL A 210 -21.49 -1.07 5.77
CA VAL A 210 -22.20 -2.35 5.61
C VAL A 210 -23.05 -2.71 6.84
N SER A 211 -22.95 -1.90 7.89
CA SER A 211 -23.61 -2.05 9.17
C SER A 211 -24.90 -1.22 9.24
N THR A 212 -25.82 -1.66 10.11
CA THR A 212 -26.96 -0.84 10.56
C THR A 212 -26.68 -0.07 11.86
N GLN A 213 -25.50 -0.29 12.45
CA GLN A 213 -25.07 0.45 13.63
C GLN A 213 -24.67 1.89 13.25
N PRO A 214 -24.87 2.86 14.14
CA PRO A 214 -24.50 4.25 13.87
C PRO A 214 -23.03 4.37 13.45
N THR A 215 -22.83 5.05 12.35
CA THR A 215 -21.50 5.30 11.77
C THR A 215 -21.43 6.74 11.30
N GLU A 216 -20.39 7.45 11.70
CA GLU A 216 -20.15 8.83 11.26
C GLU A 216 -18.80 8.92 10.54
N VAL A 217 -18.76 9.69 9.48
CA VAL A 217 -17.52 10.07 8.77
C VAL A 217 -17.42 11.59 8.78
N ASN A 218 -16.38 12.11 9.43
CA ASN A 218 -16.17 13.55 9.65
C ASN A 218 -17.42 14.26 10.24
N GLY A 219 -18.09 13.61 11.20
CA GLY A 219 -19.30 14.13 11.86
C GLY A 219 -20.60 13.99 11.05
N ARG A 220 -20.55 13.42 9.84
CA ARG A 220 -21.74 13.12 9.03
C ARG A 220 -22.15 11.66 9.25
N VAL A 221 -23.39 11.42 9.60
CA VAL A 221 -23.96 10.07 9.70
C VAL A 221 -24.04 9.43 8.31
N ILE A 222 -23.54 8.20 8.21
CA ILE A 222 -23.53 7.40 6.99
C ILE A 222 -24.46 6.21 7.17
N CYS A 223 -25.45 6.10 6.30
CA CYS A 223 -26.39 5.00 6.29
C CYS A 223 -25.79 3.72 5.67
N LYS A 224 -26.38 2.56 6.02
CA LYS A 224 -25.98 1.29 5.42
C LYS A 224 -26.09 1.34 3.89
N GLY A 225 -25.00 0.95 3.21
CA GLY A 225 -24.87 0.96 1.74
C GLY A 225 -24.42 2.30 1.17
N GLU A 226 -24.39 3.37 1.96
CA GLU A 226 -23.91 4.68 1.53
C GLU A 226 -22.39 4.69 1.40
N GLU A 227 -21.89 5.37 0.38
CA GLU A 227 -20.48 5.54 0.08
C GLU A 227 -20.03 6.99 0.28
N THR A 228 -18.79 7.18 0.75
CA THR A 228 -18.17 8.51 0.87
C THR A 228 -16.65 8.41 0.70
N PRO A 229 -15.97 9.38 0.04
CA PRO A 229 -14.52 9.38 -0.04
C PRO A 229 -13.89 9.58 1.33
N VAL A 230 -12.77 8.89 1.56
CA VAL A 230 -11.92 9.07 2.74
C VAL A 230 -10.47 9.31 2.33
N SER A 231 -9.81 10.19 3.08
CA SER A 231 -8.43 10.64 2.86
C SER A 231 -7.68 10.72 4.18
N ALA A 232 -6.40 11.04 4.15
CA ALA A 232 -5.65 11.29 5.39
C ALA A 232 -6.32 12.42 6.19
N GLY A 233 -6.45 12.19 7.49
CA GLY A 233 -7.17 13.08 8.41
C GLY A 233 -8.66 12.74 8.56
N THR A 234 -9.27 11.92 7.69
CA THR A 234 -10.67 11.50 7.85
C THR A 234 -10.85 10.75 9.15
N VAL A 235 -11.88 11.14 9.90
CA VAL A 235 -12.27 10.53 11.17
C VAL A 235 -13.56 9.73 10.97
N VAL A 236 -13.53 8.46 11.38
CA VAL A 236 -14.69 7.55 11.37
C VAL A 236 -15.02 7.18 12.80
N ARG A 237 -16.23 7.51 13.25
CA ARG A 237 -16.74 7.14 14.57
C ARG A 237 -17.76 6.02 14.44
N LEU A 238 -17.56 4.96 15.23
CA LEU A 238 -18.39 3.77 15.22
C LEU A 238 -19.20 3.69 16.51
N SER A 239 -20.51 3.87 16.43
CA SER A 239 -21.47 3.71 17.54
C SER A 239 -21.06 4.47 18.82
N ASP A 240 -20.39 5.60 18.69
CA ASP A 240 -19.82 6.40 19.80
C ASP A 240 -18.87 5.64 20.75
N VAL A 241 -18.37 4.48 20.33
CA VAL A 241 -17.49 3.62 21.17
C VAL A 241 -16.07 3.50 20.62
N LEU A 242 -15.87 3.75 19.34
CA LEU A 242 -14.54 3.65 18.73
C LEU A 242 -14.35 4.70 17.64
N THR A 243 -13.23 5.41 17.69
CA THR A 243 -12.88 6.44 16.72
C THR A 243 -11.63 6.04 15.97
N LEU A 244 -11.71 6.01 14.65
CA LEU A 244 -10.62 5.71 13.73
C LEU A 244 -10.23 6.96 12.96
N ARG A 245 -8.93 7.28 12.92
CA ARG A 245 -8.38 8.33 12.06
C ARG A 245 -7.53 7.71 10.96
N PHE A 246 -7.82 8.03 9.72
CA PHE A 246 -6.99 7.65 8.57
C PHE A 246 -5.73 8.51 8.52
N VAL A 247 -4.55 7.89 8.38
CA VAL A 247 -3.25 8.58 8.40
C VAL A 247 -2.39 8.26 7.19
N SER A 248 -1.59 9.25 6.77
CA SER A 248 -0.69 9.16 5.61
C SER A 248 0.69 8.62 5.92
N GLY A 249 1.05 8.50 7.19
CA GLY A 249 2.35 7.99 7.65
C GLY A 249 2.23 7.18 8.93
N THR A 250 3.25 6.38 9.23
CA THR A 250 3.44 5.84 10.56
C THR A 250 3.94 6.99 11.44
N SER A 251 3.29 7.22 12.57
CA SER A 251 3.87 8.08 13.60
C SER A 251 5.16 7.41 14.08
N ASP A 252 6.33 7.88 13.59
CA ASP A 252 7.54 7.73 14.36
C ASP A 252 7.24 8.38 15.71
N GLN A 253 7.35 7.61 16.78
CA GLN A 253 7.45 8.17 18.11
C GLN A 253 8.70 9.03 18.10
N THR A 254 8.53 10.33 17.86
CA THR A 254 9.56 11.31 18.11
C THR A 254 9.71 11.31 19.62
N SER A 255 10.70 10.56 20.11
CA SER A 255 11.26 10.73 21.44
C SER A 255 11.68 12.20 21.52
N GLU A 256 11.03 12.98 22.36
CA GLU A 256 11.52 14.27 22.80
C GLU A 256 12.86 14.02 23.51
N GLU A 257 13.96 14.04 22.76
CA GLU A 257 15.26 14.24 23.36
C GLU A 257 15.36 15.71 23.77
N GLY A 258 15.27 15.91 25.07
CA GLY A 258 15.40 17.20 25.71
C GLY A 258 16.70 17.88 25.30
N ALA A 259 16.58 19.11 24.83
CA ALA A 259 17.70 20.03 24.65
C ALA A 259 18.31 20.32 25.98
N VAL A 260 19.48 19.74 26.27
CA VAL A 260 20.36 20.16 27.37
C VAL A 260 21.10 21.38 26.88
N THR A 261 20.66 22.55 27.33
CA THR A 261 21.43 23.81 27.20
C THR A 261 22.49 23.86 28.30
N THR A 262 23.75 23.71 27.94
CA THR A 262 24.87 24.04 28.83
C THR A 262 25.30 25.48 28.55
N VAL A 263 25.09 26.34 29.55
CA VAL A 263 25.68 27.67 29.59
C VAL A 263 26.99 27.56 30.41
N SER A 264 28.08 28.02 29.87
CA SER A 264 29.27 28.40 30.56
C SER A 264 29.92 29.55 29.84
#